data_3a87c56155d9324eaa9a1369171568f1
#
_entry.id   3a87c56155d9324eaa9a1369171568f1
#
_cell.length_a   1.000
_cell.length_b   1.000
_cell.length_c   1.000
_cell.angle_alpha   90.00
_cell.angle_beta   90.00
_cell.angle_gamma   90.00
#
_symmetry.space_group_name_H-M   'P 1'
#
loop_
_entity.id
_entity.type
_entity.pdbx_description
1 polymer ?
#
loop_
_entity_poly.entity_id
_entity_poly.type
_entity_poly.pdbx_seq_one_letter_code
_entity_poly.pdbx_strand_id
1 'polypeptide(L)'
;SPEIALLSESGMLVSHEVTVDKIEGSHAVYRHYWCELGEEPLSCPAEDFRHNGDLVYRHLEGIVSRIGMPAEAIISVPSYYNERQLSLLLGICNALHFPVRAFVDSHVAALAFIGAPGDYLLVDIRKDEGSVCQITVSDNVIRGKVERIKNVGTEKIYANCTSIIAKKFLEQTRYDPLYAVASEHSLMKVLPSWLKKIYTRQELAYEIEHDGQKRSASIPTSEIINSLQKNLSPIARALPNDKTVLVAPSISALIKGGDIFPEYQTLTLEDSQNGIMHNLDFFPEGEDDCALITEMPSTKHPTAFYSVKPTLFGIEPSSATHILSGSRAQTLSTSPIYINSDGKFSLSSNNSHVMGYIKDAHAIIESKGLKVSVNGMTVVGKCKIAIGDKIVVADRENHFIAIRVSDQNGP
;
A
#
# COMPACT_ATOMS: atom_id res chain seq x y z
N SER A 1 -0.98 10.72 4.37
CA SER A 1 -0.03 11.49 3.54
C SER A 1 1.25 10.69 3.34
N PRO A 2 1.98 10.91 2.23
CA PRO A 2 3.21 10.17 1.99
C PRO A 2 4.29 10.52 3.03
N GLU A 3 5.03 9.53 3.46
CA GLU A 3 6.14 9.64 4.40
C GLU A 3 7.41 10.09 3.65
N ILE A 4 7.44 11.37 3.25
CA ILE A 4 8.54 11.97 2.50
C ILE A 4 8.87 13.33 3.12
N ALA A 5 10.16 13.59 3.35
CA ALA A 5 10.66 14.91 3.69
C ALA A 5 11.80 15.29 2.73
N LEU A 6 11.88 16.55 2.38
CA LEU A 6 12.88 17.10 1.46
C LEU A 6 13.64 18.23 2.13
N LEU A 7 14.96 18.20 2.02
CA LEU A 7 15.79 19.35 2.29
C LEU A 7 15.98 20.16 0.99
N SER A 8 15.52 21.41 0.98
CA SER A 8 15.66 22.35 -0.15
C SER A 8 16.40 23.61 0.30
N GLU A 9 16.71 24.52 -0.62
CA GLU A 9 17.29 25.83 -0.30
C GLU A 9 16.37 26.66 0.62
N SER A 10 15.06 26.45 0.55
CA SER A 10 14.07 27.13 1.40
C SER A 10 13.82 26.45 2.75
N GLY A 11 14.55 25.37 3.08
CA GLY A 11 14.42 24.61 4.32
C GLY A 11 13.82 23.22 4.11
N MET A 12 13.41 22.59 5.23
CA MET A 12 12.83 21.24 5.22
C MET A 12 11.33 21.29 4.92
N LEU A 13 10.92 20.55 3.89
CA LEU A 13 9.52 20.35 3.52
C LEU A 13 9.11 18.92 3.90
N VAL A 14 7.96 18.76 4.53
CA VAL A 14 7.54 17.45 5.04
C VAL A 14 6.18 17.08 4.49
N SER A 15 6.05 15.84 4.00
CA SER A 15 4.79 15.20 3.63
C SER A 15 3.96 16.01 2.62
N HIS A 16 2.91 16.67 3.06
CA HIS A 16 1.94 17.39 2.23
C HIS A 16 2.52 18.65 1.53
N GLU A 17 3.65 19.15 1.99
CA GLU A 17 4.37 20.27 1.39
C GLU A 17 5.21 19.82 0.18
N VAL A 18 5.37 18.49 0.01
CA VAL A 18 6.22 17.88 -1.01
C VAL A 18 5.45 17.68 -2.30
N THR A 19 5.89 18.33 -3.36
CA THR A 19 5.40 18.15 -4.74
C THR A 19 6.47 17.51 -5.62
N VAL A 20 6.11 16.95 -6.78
CA VAL A 20 7.05 16.21 -7.64
C VAL A 20 8.18 17.10 -8.14
N ASP A 21 7.87 18.35 -8.52
CA ASP A 21 8.83 19.35 -8.97
C ASP A 21 9.83 19.75 -7.87
N LYS A 22 9.41 19.77 -6.61
CA LYS A 22 10.30 20.07 -5.48
C LYS A 22 11.29 18.94 -5.19
N ILE A 23 10.95 17.69 -5.54
CA ILE A 23 11.87 16.55 -5.37
C ILE A 23 13.10 16.70 -6.27
N GLU A 24 12.94 17.27 -7.46
CA GLU A 24 14.04 17.41 -8.43
C GLU A 24 15.09 18.44 -8.02
N GLY A 25 14.70 19.47 -7.27
CA GLY A 25 15.61 20.52 -6.76
C GLY A 25 16.09 20.31 -5.32
N SER A 26 15.81 19.15 -4.70
CA SER A 26 16.14 18.91 -3.29
C SER A 26 17.59 18.45 -3.10
N HIS A 27 18.23 18.91 -2.01
CA HIS A 27 19.58 18.49 -1.60
C HIS A 27 19.58 17.10 -0.94
N ALA A 28 18.48 16.75 -0.25
CA ALA A 28 18.29 15.43 0.37
C ALA A 28 16.80 15.03 0.40
N VAL A 29 16.55 13.73 0.33
CA VAL A 29 15.21 13.14 0.38
C VAL A 29 15.20 12.12 1.50
N TYR A 30 14.32 12.32 2.48
CA TYR A 30 14.11 11.39 3.59
C TYR A 30 12.80 10.65 3.38
N ARG A 31 12.87 9.32 3.54
CA ARG A 31 11.72 8.42 3.43
C ARG A 31 11.71 7.52 4.66
N HIS A 32 10.54 7.01 5.03
CA HIS A 32 10.42 6.06 6.14
C HIS A 32 10.83 6.59 7.53
N TYR A 33 10.80 7.92 7.73
CA TYR A 33 11.21 8.53 8.99
C TYR A 33 10.27 8.17 10.17
N TRP A 34 9.02 7.78 9.91
CA TRP A 34 8.16 7.16 10.92
C TRP A 34 8.67 5.77 11.30
N CYS A 35 8.94 4.91 10.32
CA CYS A 35 9.46 3.57 10.58
C CYS A 35 10.80 3.59 11.32
N GLU A 36 11.60 4.62 11.07
CA GLU A 36 12.93 4.84 11.65
C GLU A 36 12.91 5.91 12.73
N LEU A 37 11.78 6.11 13.39
CA LEU A 37 11.66 7.09 14.46
C LEU A 37 12.78 6.91 15.48
N GLY A 38 13.59 7.94 15.66
CA GLY A 38 14.78 7.92 16.50
C GLY A 38 15.49 9.26 16.56
N GLU A 39 16.54 9.31 17.37
CA GLU A 39 17.40 10.48 17.60
C GLU A 39 18.76 10.35 16.89
N GLU A 40 18.90 9.38 15.98
CA GLU A 40 20.09 9.24 15.15
C GLU A 40 20.18 10.41 14.16
N PRO A 41 21.37 11.01 13.97
CA PRO A 41 21.52 12.15 13.07
C PRO A 41 21.08 11.85 11.64
N LEU A 42 20.38 12.80 11.00
CA LEU A 42 20.11 12.75 9.57
C LEU A 42 21.41 12.84 8.76
N SER A 43 21.42 12.27 7.57
CA SER A 43 22.57 12.33 6.65
C SER A 43 22.94 13.76 6.24
N CYS A 44 21.96 14.65 6.11
CA CYS A 44 22.11 16.07 5.85
C CYS A 44 21.23 16.84 6.85
N PRO A 45 21.70 17.07 8.09
CA PRO A 45 20.92 17.80 9.08
C PRO A 45 20.78 19.28 8.68
N ALA A 46 19.64 19.86 9.00
CA ALA A 46 19.38 21.30 8.93
C ALA A 46 19.22 21.86 10.35
N GLU A 47 19.19 23.19 10.50
CA GLU A 47 19.21 23.86 11.82
C GLU A 47 18.14 23.32 12.78
N ASP A 48 16.90 23.14 12.29
CA ASP A 48 15.76 22.65 13.08
C ASP A 48 15.45 21.15 12.87
N PHE A 49 16.22 20.45 12.02
CA PHE A 49 15.97 19.06 11.64
C PHE A 49 17.25 18.24 11.73
N ARG A 50 17.47 17.63 12.89
CA ARG A 50 18.68 16.89 13.24
C ARG A 50 18.53 15.39 13.10
N HIS A 51 17.31 14.87 13.34
CA HIS A 51 17.00 13.45 13.41
C HIS A 51 15.56 13.17 12.93
N ASN A 52 15.22 11.90 12.76
CA ASN A 52 13.90 11.50 12.29
C ASN A 52 12.75 11.95 13.22
N GLY A 53 13.01 12.11 14.53
CA GLY A 53 12.04 12.66 15.46
C GLY A 53 11.58 14.08 15.10
N ASP A 54 12.48 14.95 14.62
CA ASP A 54 12.12 16.30 14.19
C ASP A 54 11.22 16.26 12.94
N LEU A 55 11.47 15.31 12.03
CA LEU A 55 10.62 15.12 10.84
C LEU A 55 9.21 14.63 11.22
N VAL A 56 9.12 13.72 12.18
CA VAL A 56 7.84 13.23 12.72
C VAL A 56 7.09 14.36 13.42
N TYR A 57 7.78 15.16 14.24
CA TYR A 57 7.19 16.34 14.89
C TYR A 57 6.58 17.28 13.86
N ARG A 58 7.35 17.68 12.85
CA ARG A 58 6.90 18.59 11.79
C ARG A 58 5.73 17.99 10.96
N HIS A 59 5.77 16.69 10.70
CA HIS A 59 4.70 16.01 9.99
C HIS A 59 3.39 16.03 10.80
N LEU A 60 3.45 15.69 12.08
CA LEU A 60 2.31 15.69 12.97
C LEU A 60 1.74 17.11 13.16
N GLU A 61 2.62 18.12 13.35
CA GLU A 61 2.23 19.53 13.36
C GLU A 61 1.48 19.95 12.10
N GLY A 62 1.97 19.53 10.92
CA GLY A 62 1.31 19.79 9.65
C GLY A 62 -0.04 19.09 9.50
N ILE A 63 -0.22 17.90 10.10
CA ILE A 63 -1.52 17.23 10.16
C ILE A 63 -2.49 18.06 11.03
N VAL A 64 -2.08 18.41 12.25
CA VAL A 64 -2.88 19.21 13.17
C VAL A 64 -3.29 20.54 12.57
N SER A 65 -2.37 21.23 11.90
CA SER A 65 -2.65 22.52 11.24
C SER A 65 -3.74 22.42 10.16
N ARG A 66 -3.90 21.25 9.54
CA ARG A 66 -4.91 21.04 8.46
C ARG A 66 -6.26 20.56 8.96
N ILE A 67 -6.28 19.67 9.95
CA ILE A 67 -7.53 19.07 10.43
C ILE A 67 -8.05 19.68 11.72
N GLY A 68 -7.25 20.54 12.38
CA GLY A 68 -7.47 21.02 13.74
C GLY A 68 -6.97 20.04 14.80
N MET A 69 -6.89 20.53 16.04
CA MET A 69 -6.54 19.69 17.18
C MET A 69 -7.73 18.77 17.53
N PRO A 70 -7.58 17.46 17.54
CA PRO A 70 -8.65 16.55 17.94
C PRO A 70 -8.89 16.65 19.47
N ALA A 71 -10.07 16.24 19.93
CA ALA A 71 -10.34 16.14 21.38
C ALA A 71 -9.56 14.99 22.02
N GLU A 72 -9.38 13.90 21.26
CA GLU A 72 -8.57 12.73 21.63
C GLU A 72 -8.07 12.02 20.40
N ALA A 73 -7.00 11.25 20.53
CA ALA A 73 -6.42 10.48 19.43
C ALA A 73 -5.95 9.09 19.88
N ILE A 74 -6.20 8.10 19.04
CA ILE A 74 -5.59 6.77 19.14
C ILE A 74 -4.61 6.64 17.97
N ILE A 75 -3.36 6.34 18.30
CA ILE A 75 -2.29 6.24 17.29
C ILE A 75 -1.96 4.78 17.02
N SER A 76 -2.19 4.36 15.78
CA SER A 76 -1.78 3.05 15.28
C SER A 76 -0.27 3.02 15.03
N VAL A 77 0.43 2.08 15.67
CA VAL A 77 1.89 1.92 15.57
C VAL A 77 2.27 0.55 15.04
N PRO A 78 3.41 0.41 14.33
CA PRO A 78 3.89 -0.89 13.86
C PRO A 78 4.26 -1.81 15.02
N SER A 79 4.09 -3.13 14.83
CA SER A 79 4.41 -4.16 15.85
C SER A 79 5.88 -4.15 16.28
N TYR A 80 6.79 -3.62 15.47
CA TYR A 80 8.23 -3.59 15.76
C TYR A 80 8.68 -2.35 16.55
N TYR A 81 7.80 -1.38 16.83
CA TYR A 81 8.17 -0.25 17.66
C TYR A 81 8.60 -0.74 19.05
N ASN A 82 9.76 -0.27 19.48
CA ASN A 82 10.28 -0.54 20.81
C ASN A 82 9.90 0.58 21.80
N GLU A 83 10.19 0.35 23.05
CA GLU A 83 9.89 1.29 24.14
C GLU A 83 10.48 2.70 23.90
N ARG A 84 11.73 2.78 23.38
CA ARG A 84 12.38 4.07 23.08
C ARG A 84 11.63 4.85 21.99
N GLN A 85 11.18 4.17 20.95
CA GLN A 85 10.41 4.78 19.86
C GLN A 85 9.03 5.26 20.34
N LEU A 86 8.37 4.46 21.16
CA LEU A 86 7.07 4.82 21.73
C LEU A 86 7.21 6.01 22.70
N SER A 87 8.23 6.01 23.55
CA SER A 87 8.50 7.13 24.46
C SER A 87 8.83 8.42 23.70
N LEU A 88 9.61 8.33 22.63
CA LEU A 88 9.91 9.48 21.77
C LEU A 88 8.64 10.00 21.07
N LEU A 89 7.80 9.10 20.55
CA LEU A 89 6.53 9.48 19.92
C LEU A 89 5.59 10.16 20.92
N LEU A 90 5.49 9.62 22.14
CA LEU A 90 4.69 10.24 23.20
C LEU A 90 5.24 11.62 23.55
N GLY A 91 6.57 11.77 23.66
CA GLY A 91 7.23 13.06 23.89
C GLY A 91 6.92 14.09 22.78
N ILE A 92 6.92 13.66 21.53
CA ILE A 92 6.53 14.51 20.39
C ILE A 92 5.06 14.94 20.50
N CYS A 93 4.17 14.01 20.81
CA CYS A 93 2.75 14.32 20.98
C CYS A 93 2.54 15.32 22.14
N ASN A 94 3.20 15.13 23.27
CA ASN A 94 3.12 16.03 24.40
C ASN A 94 3.65 17.44 24.06
N ALA A 95 4.76 17.53 23.30
CA ALA A 95 5.30 18.82 22.87
C ALA A 95 4.35 19.58 21.92
N LEU A 96 3.53 18.87 21.17
CA LEU A 96 2.47 19.43 20.30
C LEU A 96 1.14 19.63 21.04
N HIS A 97 1.03 19.29 22.30
CA HIS A 97 -0.25 19.21 23.03
C HIS A 97 -1.28 18.32 22.30
N PHE A 98 -0.79 17.29 21.59
CA PHE A 98 -1.63 16.36 20.88
C PHE A 98 -2.17 15.28 21.82
N PRO A 99 -3.50 15.21 22.05
CA PRO A 99 -4.08 14.41 23.13
C PRO A 99 -4.13 12.93 22.74
N VAL A 100 -3.09 12.17 23.10
CA VAL A 100 -3.02 10.73 22.84
C VAL A 100 -3.68 9.96 23.95
N ARG A 101 -4.76 9.25 23.61
CA ARG A 101 -5.48 8.34 24.50
C ARG A 101 -4.77 6.99 24.64
N ALA A 102 -4.30 6.44 23.48
CA ALA A 102 -3.58 5.18 23.45
C ALA A 102 -2.73 5.02 22.18
N PHE A 103 -1.69 4.21 22.29
CA PHE A 103 -1.05 3.57 21.14
C PHE A 103 -1.64 2.18 20.93
N VAL A 104 -1.83 1.75 19.71
CA VAL A 104 -2.31 0.42 19.40
C VAL A 104 -1.45 -0.22 18.31
N ASP A 105 -1.13 -1.50 18.47
CA ASP A 105 -0.49 -2.27 17.43
C ASP A 105 -1.39 -2.34 16.17
N SER A 106 -0.90 -1.83 15.05
CA SER A 106 -1.67 -1.70 13.81
C SER A 106 -2.20 -3.03 13.29
N HIS A 107 -1.46 -4.10 13.51
CA HIS A 107 -1.80 -5.43 13.01
C HIS A 107 -2.75 -6.17 13.95
N VAL A 108 -2.61 -5.95 15.26
CA VAL A 108 -3.61 -6.39 16.23
C VAL A 108 -4.94 -5.72 15.95
N ALA A 109 -4.95 -4.41 15.72
CA ALA A 109 -6.16 -3.68 15.37
C ALA A 109 -6.78 -4.20 14.05
N ALA A 110 -5.97 -4.42 13.00
CA ALA A 110 -6.47 -4.95 11.73
C ALA A 110 -7.11 -6.34 11.92
N LEU A 111 -6.42 -7.24 12.61
CA LEU A 111 -6.92 -8.60 12.85
C LEU A 111 -8.10 -8.63 13.83
N ALA A 112 -8.23 -7.67 14.72
CA ALA A 112 -9.42 -7.54 15.56
C ALA A 112 -10.67 -7.31 14.72
N PHE A 113 -10.55 -6.70 13.54
CA PHE A 113 -11.67 -6.47 12.63
C PHE A 113 -11.89 -7.63 11.65
N ILE A 114 -10.82 -8.12 10.99
CA ILE A 114 -10.96 -9.09 9.89
C ILE A 114 -10.50 -10.50 10.27
N GLY A 115 -9.85 -10.71 11.42
CA GLY A 115 -9.21 -11.96 11.78
C GLY A 115 -10.21 -13.10 12.04
N ALA A 116 -10.06 -14.23 11.32
CA ALA A 116 -10.66 -15.48 11.72
C ALA A 116 -9.84 -16.13 12.85
N PRO A 117 -10.46 -16.95 13.74
CA PRO A 117 -9.69 -17.66 14.77
C PRO A 117 -8.55 -18.47 14.17
N GLY A 118 -7.35 -18.35 14.76
CA GLY A 118 -6.16 -19.06 14.28
C GLY A 118 -4.85 -18.34 14.66
N ASP A 119 -3.75 -18.96 14.26
CA ASP A 119 -2.39 -18.41 14.42
C ASP A 119 -1.89 -17.82 13.12
N TYR A 120 -1.35 -16.62 13.24
CA TYR A 120 -0.86 -15.82 12.12
C TYR A 120 0.61 -15.45 12.31
N LEU A 121 1.32 -15.31 11.20
CA LEU A 121 2.68 -14.75 11.16
C LEU A 121 2.69 -13.53 10.25
N LEU A 122 2.88 -12.38 10.85
CA LEU A 122 3.00 -11.14 10.11
C LEU A 122 4.45 -10.89 9.72
N VAL A 123 4.67 -10.70 8.43
CA VAL A 123 5.96 -10.32 7.84
C VAL A 123 5.96 -8.83 7.54
N ASP A 124 6.97 -8.12 8.03
CA ASP A 124 7.29 -6.75 7.64
C ASP A 124 8.79 -6.60 7.37
N ILE A 125 9.18 -5.63 6.54
CA ILE A 125 10.58 -5.37 6.18
C ILE A 125 10.85 -3.88 6.35
N ARG A 126 11.78 -3.58 7.25
CA ARG A 126 12.28 -2.25 7.52
C ARG A 126 13.47 -1.92 6.63
N LYS A 127 14.08 -0.77 6.86
CA LYS A 127 15.29 -0.33 6.15
C LYS A 127 16.39 -1.37 6.19
N ASP A 128 16.77 -1.83 7.40
CA ASP A 128 17.95 -2.66 7.64
C ASP A 128 17.64 -4.13 7.92
N GLU A 129 16.41 -4.43 8.36
CA GLU A 129 16.03 -5.77 8.81
C GLU A 129 14.60 -6.13 8.47
N GLY A 130 14.31 -7.43 8.42
CA GLY A 130 12.95 -7.96 8.40
C GLY A 130 12.46 -8.28 9.81
N SER A 131 11.14 -8.43 9.96
CA SER A 131 10.51 -8.89 11.18
C SER A 131 9.40 -9.89 10.90
N VAL A 132 9.24 -10.86 11.80
CA VAL A 132 8.12 -11.79 11.82
C VAL A 132 7.47 -11.67 13.19
N CYS A 133 6.21 -11.26 13.23
CA CYS A 133 5.42 -11.12 14.43
C CYS A 133 4.39 -12.24 14.51
N GLN A 134 4.33 -12.95 15.63
CA GLN A 134 3.29 -13.93 15.88
C GLN A 134 2.05 -13.22 16.41
N ILE A 135 0.86 -13.59 15.89
CA ILE A 135 -0.42 -13.06 16.35
C ILE A 135 -1.41 -14.21 16.45
N THR A 136 -2.06 -14.35 17.58
CA THR A 136 -3.11 -15.34 17.79
C THR A 136 -4.47 -14.65 17.84
N VAL A 137 -5.42 -15.14 17.09
CA VAL A 137 -6.81 -14.68 17.08
C VAL A 137 -7.71 -15.75 17.69
N SER A 138 -8.43 -15.35 18.71
CA SER A 138 -9.49 -16.15 19.39
C SER A 138 -10.67 -15.24 19.72
N ASP A 139 -11.13 -15.22 20.96
CA ASP A 139 -12.03 -14.17 21.46
C ASP A 139 -11.31 -12.83 21.52
N ASN A 140 -9.99 -12.85 21.75
CA ASN A 140 -9.09 -11.72 21.64
C ASN A 140 -8.05 -11.96 20.54
N VAL A 141 -7.53 -10.86 20.00
CA VAL A 141 -6.35 -10.82 19.13
C VAL A 141 -5.16 -10.44 19.99
N ILE A 142 -4.16 -11.30 20.06
CA ILE A 142 -3.02 -11.14 20.95
C ILE A 142 -1.73 -11.13 20.13
N ARG A 143 -0.92 -10.08 20.29
CA ARG A 143 0.43 -10.03 19.76
C ARG A 143 1.36 -10.91 20.59
N GLY A 144 1.99 -11.86 19.93
CA GLY A 144 3.04 -12.69 20.53
C GLY A 144 4.45 -12.13 20.30
N LYS A 145 5.38 -13.05 20.10
CA LYS A 145 6.80 -12.74 19.89
C LYS A 145 7.03 -12.02 18.55
N VAL A 146 7.87 -10.99 18.58
CA VAL A 146 8.43 -10.35 17.38
C VAL A 146 9.87 -10.85 17.20
N GLU A 147 10.14 -11.52 16.11
CA GLU A 147 11.47 -11.99 15.73
C GLU A 147 12.05 -11.07 14.65
N ARG A 148 13.30 -10.62 14.86
CA ARG A 148 14.03 -9.76 13.92
C ARG A 148 14.98 -10.58 13.09
N ILE A 149 14.96 -10.38 11.77
CA ILE A 149 15.77 -11.08 10.78
C ILE A 149 16.73 -10.08 10.16
N LYS A 150 17.99 -10.17 10.55
CA LYS A 150 19.04 -9.27 10.08
C LYS A 150 19.36 -9.50 8.60
N ASN A 151 19.91 -8.45 7.95
CA ASN A 151 20.36 -8.48 6.55
C ASN A 151 19.26 -8.71 5.50
N VAL A 152 18.02 -8.33 5.82
CA VAL A 152 16.85 -8.41 4.93
C VAL A 152 16.13 -7.07 4.88
N GLY A 153 16.86 -5.97 4.86
CA GLY A 153 16.28 -4.63 4.80
C GLY A 153 15.92 -4.18 3.37
N THR A 154 14.99 -3.24 3.28
CA THR A 154 14.61 -2.62 1.98
C THR A 154 15.77 -1.90 1.32
N GLU A 155 16.69 -1.30 2.11
CA GLU A 155 17.90 -0.65 1.58
C GLU A 155 18.75 -1.64 0.78
N LYS A 156 19.03 -2.81 1.34
CA LYS A 156 19.78 -3.86 0.65
C LYS A 156 19.04 -4.39 -0.58
N ILE A 157 17.73 -4.55 -0.49
CA ILE A 157 16.89 -4.97 -1.61
C ILE A 157 17.01 -3.95 -2.75
N TYR A 158 16.85 -2.67 -2.45
CA TYR A 158 16.95 -1.59 -3.44
C TYR A 158 18.35 -1.49 -4.02
N ALA A 159 19.40 -1.55 -3.21
CA ALA A 159 20.79 -1.52 -3.69
C ALA A 159 21.08 -2.68 -4.66
N ASN A 160 20.62 -3.90 -4.36
CA ASN A 160 20.80 -5.05 -5.24
C ASN A 160 20.03 -4.88 -6.57
N CYS A 161 18.79 -4.40 -6.51
CA CYS A 161 18.00 -4.12 -7.70
C CYS A 161 18.66 -3.03 -8.56
N THR A 162 19.10 -1.94 -7.94
CA THR A 162 19.81 -0.83 -8.61
C THR A 162 21.07 -1.32 -9.29
N SER A 163 21.88 -2.14 -8.63
CA SER A 163 23.10 -2.73 -9.21
C SER A 163 22.81 -3.60 -10.44
N ILE A 164 21.74 -4.40 -10.42
CA ILE A 164 21.33 -5.21 -11.58
C ILE A 164 20.92 -4.31 -12.74
N ILE A 165 20.10 -3.29 -12.48
CA ILE A 165 19.64 -2.34 -13.49
C ILE A 165 20.83 -1.60 -14.09
N ALA A 166 21.73 -1.07 -13.27
CA ALA A 166 22.90 -0.34 -13.71
C ALA A 166 23.83 -1.20 -14.58
N LYS A 167 24.07 -2.46 -14.16
CA LYS A 167 24.86 -3.40 -14.95
C LYS A 167 24.25 -3.63 -16.33
N LYS A 168 22.94 -3.90 -16.41
CA LYS A 168 22.26 -4.10 -17.70
C LYS A 168 22.26 -2.86 -18.57
N PHE A 169 22.10 -1.71 -17.96
CA PHE A 169 22.15 -0.43 -18.67
C PHE A 169 23.55 -0.18 -19.24
N LEU A 170 24.60 -0.42 -18.46
CA LEU A 170 25.99 -0.32 -18.90
C LEU A 170 26.31 -1.29 -20.04
N GLU A 171 25.86 -2.55 -19.95
CA GLU A 171 26.04 -3.56 -21.01
C GLU A 171 25.47 -3.10 -22.34
N GLN A 172 24.29 -2.47 -22.35
CA GLN A 172 23.57 -2.08 -23.57
C GLN A 172 23.95 -0.71 -24.09
N THR A 173 24.26 0.26 -23.22
CA THR A 173 24.44 1.66 -23.59
C THR A 173 25.86 2.18 -23.42
N ARG A 174 26.75 1.43 -22.76
CA ARG A 174 28.12 1.85 -22.37
C ARG A 174 28.13 3.03 -21.40
N TYR A 175 27.01 3.32 -20.74
CA TYR A 175 26.89 4.35 -19.71
C TYR A 175 26.48 3.71 -18.38
N ASP A 176 27.20 4.06 -17.31
CA ASP A 176 26.85 3.59 -15.95
C ASP A 176 25.94 4.63 -15.27
N PRO A 177 24.67 4.32 -15.03
CA PRO A 177 23.74 5.24 -14.35
C PRO A 177 24.10 5.52 -12.89
N LEU A 178 25.02 4.76 -12.28
CA LEU A 178 25.51 5.03 -10.91
C LEU A 178 26.75 5.95 -10.90
N TYR A 179 27.30 6.32 -12.06
CA TYR A 179 28.48 7.16 -12.13
C TYR A 179 28.21 8.61 -11.67
N ALA A 180 27.03 9.15 -11.99
CA ALA A 180 26.65 10.51 -11.63
C ALA A 180 25.50 10.50 -10.61
N VAL A 181 25.59 11.34 -9.59
CA VAL A 181 24.59 11.47 -8.52
C VAL A 181 23.18 11.70 -9.08
N ALA A 182 23.04 12.53 -10.11
CA ALA A 182 21.75 12.82 -10.73
C ALA A 182 21.11 11.60 -11.40
N SER A 183 21.90 10.76 -12.08
CA SER A 183 21.39 9.54 -12.71
C SER A 183 21.10 8.43 -11.72
N GLU A 184 21.91 8.29 -10.68
CA GLU A 184 21.64 7.40 -9.55
C GLU A 184 20.32 7.79 -8.87
N HIS A 185 20.14 9.08 -8.57
CA HIS A 185 18.91 9.58 -7.96
C HIS A 185 17.67 9.32 -8.85
N SER A 186 17.80 9.54 -10.17
CA SER A 186 16.76 9.23 -11.14
C SER A 186 16.38 7.74 -11.10
N LEU A 187 17.37 6.84 -11.04
CA LEU A 187 17.13 5.40 -10.96
C LEU A 187 16.42 5.02 -9.65
N MET A 188 16.87 5.54 -8.52
CA MET A 188 16.25 5.28 -7.22
C MET A 188 14.80 5.79 -7.16
N LYS A 189 14.48 6.87 -7.85
CA LYS A 189 13.13 7.43 -7.94
C LYS A 189 12.14 6.51 -8.69
N VAL A 190 12.61 5.85 -9.76
CA VAL A 190 11.76 4.96 -10.60
C VAL A 190 11.57 3.57 -9.97
N LEU A 191 12.54 3.11 -9.19
CA LEU A 191 12.62 1.75 -8.67
C LEU A 191 11.36 1.29 -7.92
N PRO A 192 10.75 2.07 -6.99
CA PRO A 192 9.53 1.64 -6.31
C PRO A 192 8.35 1.38 -7.25
N SER A 193 8.24 2.18 -8.33
CA SER A 193 7.19 1.99 -9.34
C SER A 193 7.44 0.77 -10.21
N TRP A 194 8.69 0.41 -10.44
CA TRP A 194 9.10 -0.77 -11.18
C TRP A 194 8.84 -2.04 -10.42
N LEU A 195 9.19 -2.08 -9.14
CA LEU A 195 8.95 -3.23 -8.28
C LEU A 195 7.47 -3.64 -8.23
N LYS A 196 6.55 -2.68 -8.42
CA LYS A 196 5.12 -2.99 -8.57
C LYS A 196 4.76 -3.68 -9.89
N LYS A 197 5.62 -3.60 -10.91
CA LYS A 197 5.36 -4.08 -12.27
C LYS A 197 6.17 -5.31 -12.68
N ILE A 198 7.21 -5.68 -11.92
CA ILE A 198 8.13 -6.78 -12.29
C ILE A 198 7.44 -8.13 -12.47
N TYR A 199 6.35 -8.36 -11.76
CA TYR A 199 5.59 -9.61 -11.86
C TYR A 199 4.56 -9.64 -12.99
N THR A 200 4.32 -8.51 -13.64
CA THR A 200 3.33 -8.38 -14.71
C THR A 200 3.96 -8.13 -16.09
N ARG A 201 5.27 -7.96 -16.14
CA ARG A 201 6.02 -7.68 -17.37
C ARG A 201 7.27 -8.55 -17.42
N GLN A 202 7.69 -8.95 -18.60
CA GLN A 202 8.93 -9.70 -18.83
C GLN A 202 10.15 -8.78 -18.81
N GLU A 203 9.98 -7.54 -19.25
CA GLU A 203 11.02 -6.53 -19.33
C GLU A 203 10.49 -5.16 -18.94
N LEU A 204 11.37 -4.32 -18.42
CA LEU A 204 11.12 -2.93 -18.10
C LEU A 204 12.11 -2.04 -18.84
N ALA A 205 11.61 -1.05 -19.57
CA ALA A 205 12.46 -0.06 -20.21
C ALA A 205 12.91 1.00 -19.18
N TYR A 206 14.20 1.29 -19.16
CA TYR A 206 14.78 2.39 -18.40
C TYR A 206 15.42 3.39 -19.35
N GLU A 207 15.01 4.63 -19.25
CA GLU A 207 15.51 5.72 -20.06
C GLU A 207 16.18 6.78 -19.18
N ILE A 208 17.30 7.28 -19.66
CA ILE A 208 18.06 8.34 -19.01
C ILE A 208 18.45 9.39 -20.06
N GLU A 209 18.37 10.65 -19.69
CA GLU A 209 18.94 11.75 -20.45
C GLU A 209 20.13 12.31 -19.68
N HIS A 210 21.31 12.26 -20.30
CA HIS A 210 22.55 12.78 -19.73
C HIS A 210 23.38 13.42 -20.85
N ASP A 211 23.87 14.64 -20.62
CA ASP A 211 24.62 15.44 -21.61
C ASP A 211 23.88 15.61 -22.95
N GLY A 212 22.55 15.80 -22.91
CA GLY A 212 21.72 15.96 -24.09
C GLY A 212 21.52 14.68 -24.93
N GLN A 213 22.02 13.54 -24.44
CA GLN A 213 21.87 12.23 -25.10
C GLN A 213 20.86 11.37 -24.34
N LYS A 214 19.84 10.90 -25.06
CA LYS A 214 18.91 9.89 -24.54
C LYS A 214 19.48 8.50 -24.72
N ARG A 215 19.50 7.74 -23.65
CA ARG A 215 19.91 6.32 -23.64
C ARG A 215 18.77 5.48 -23.06
N SER A 216 18.53 4.33 -23.63
CA SER A 216 17.49 3.41 -23.17
C SER A 216 18.06 1.99 -23.09
N ALA A 217 17.63 1.25 -22.08
CA ALA A 217 17.96 -0.16 -21.93
C ALA A 217 16.72 -0.97 -21.52
N SER A 218 16.63 -2.21 -21.99
CA SER A 218 15.63 -3.16 -21.58
C SER A 218 16.17 -4.04 -20.46
N ILE A 219 15.47 -4.08 -19.33
CA ILE A 219 15.89 -4.78 -18.12
C ILE A 219 14.98 -5.99 -17.91
N PRO A 220 15.51 -7.24 -18.02
CA PRO A 220 14.75 -8.44 -17.75
C PRO A 220 14.28 -8.49 -16.30
N THR A 221 12.97 -8.64 -16.10
CA THR A 221 12.39 -8.69 -14.74
C THR A 221 12.79 -9.93 -13.97
N SER A 222 13.09 -11.04 -14.65
CA SER A 222 13.53 -12.28 -14.04
C SER A 222 14.78 -12.13 -13.16
N GLU A 223 15.75 -11.29 -13.56
CA GLU A 223 16.96 -11.06 -12.76
C GLU A 223 16.64 -10.29 -11.47
N ILE A 224 15.71 -9.33 -11.54
CA ILE A 224 15.24 -8.58 -10.36
C ILE A 224 14.46 -9.52 -9.43
N ILE A 225 13.55 -10.33 -9.98
CA ILE A 225 12.77 -11.32 -9.22
C ILE A 225 13.69 -12.31 -8.50
N ASN A 226 14.66 -12.87 -9.20
CA ASN A 226 15.65 -13.80 -8.60
C ASN A 226 16.44 -13.14 -7.46
N SER A 227 16.79 -11.85 -7.61
CA SER A 227 17.45 -11.08 -6.55
C SER A 227 16.54 -10.88 -5.35
N LEU A 228 15.27 -10.54 -5.56
CA LEU A 228 14.28 -10.43 -4.49
C LEU A 228 14.11 -11.77 -3.74
N GLN A 229 13.93 -12.87 -4.45
CA GLN A 229 13.82 -14.21 -3.87
C GLN A 229 15.03 -14.54 -2.99
N LYS A 230 16.24 -14.27 -3.46
CA LYS A 230 17.47 -14.47 -2.70
C LYS A 230 17.52 -13.60 -1.44
N ASN A 231 17.15 -12.33 -1.55
CA ASN A 231 17.16 -11.41 -0.41
C ASN A 231 16.11 -11.77 0.65
N LEU A 232 14.94 -12.25 0.23
CA LEU A 232 13.82 -12.58 1.12
C LEU A 232 13.88 -14.02 1.65
N SER A 233 14.77 -14.87 1.11
CA SER A 233 14.90 -16.27 1.54
C SER A 233 15.16 -16.48 3.05
N PRO A 234 15.85 -15.57 3.79
CA PRO A 234 15.98 -15.74 5.24
C PRO A 234 14.64 -15.62 5.98
N ILE A 235 13.75 -14.72 5.52
CA ILE A 235 12.40 -14.62 6.08
C ILE A 235 11.61 -15.89 5.75
N ALA A 236 11.61 -16.32 4.50
CA ALA A 236 10.90 -17.53 4.07
C ALA A 236 11.31 -18.78 4.88
N ARG A 237 12.58 -18.91 5.22
CA ARG A 237 13.06 -20.01 6.06
C ARG A 237 12.62 -19.94 7.53
N ALA A 238 12.32 -18.74 8.02
CA ALA A 238 11.85 -18.52 9.38
C ALA A 238 10.34 -18.77 9.53
N LEU A 239 9.62 -18.95 8.41
CA LEU A 239 8.18 -19.17 8.40
C LEU A 239 7.88 -20.69 8.41
N PRO A 240 7.14 -21.20 9.39
CA PRO A 240 6.62 -22.57 9.36
C PRO A 240 5.50 -22.70 8.32
N ASN A 241 5.35 -23.91 7.77
CA ASN A 241 4.40 -24.18 6.68
C ASN A 241 2.93 -24.31 7.12
N ASP A 242 2.67 -24.32 8.42
CA ASP A 242 1.36 -24.62 9.01
C ASP A 242 0.60 -23.37 9.49
N LYS A 243 1.18 -22.19 9.35
CA LYS A 243 0.58 -20.93 9.79
C LYS A 243 0.21 -20.02 8.64
N THR A 244 -0.86 -19.25 8.83
CA THR A 244 -1.27 -18.23 7.86
C THR A 244 -0.29 -17.07 7.88
N VAL A 245 0.33 -16.78 6.74
CA VAL A 245 1.26 -15.67 6.58
C VAL A 245 0.50 -14.41 6.20
N LEU A 246 0.75 -13.34 6.95
CA LEU A 246 0.28 -12.00 6.66
C LEU A 246 1.46 -11.15 6.21
N VAL A 247 1.19 -10.21 5.32
CA VAL A 247 2.18 -9.30 4.79
C VAL A 247 1.76 -7.86 5.06
N ALA A 248 2.65 -7.08 5.64
CA ALA A 248 2.40 -5.67 5.88
C ALA A 248 2.17 -4.91 4.56
N PRO A 249 1.30 -3.88 4.54
CA PRO A 249 1.00 -3.11 3.32
C PRO A 249 2.23 -2.48 2.68
N SER A 250 3.20 -2.07 3.50
CA SER A 250 4.46 -1.44 3.11
C SER A 250 5.29 -2.26 2.12
N ILE A 251 5.24 -3.59 2.26
CA ILE A 251 6.08 -4.54 1.50
C ILE A 251 5.31 -5.42 0.53
N SER A 252 3.99 -5.27 0.47
CA SER A 252 3.15 -6.10 -0.42
C SER A 252 3.58 -6.06 -1.88
N ALA A 253 4.12 -4.93 -2.34
CA ALA A 253 4.63 -4.78 -3.71
C ALA A 253 5.94 -5.56 -3.98
N LEU A 254 6.75 -5.85 -2.95
CA LEU A 254 8.00 -6.61 -3.07
C LEU A 254 7.74 -8.11 -3.15
N ILE A 255 6.62 -8.57 -2.60
CA ILE A 255 6.29 -9.99 -2.43
C ILE A 255 5.30 -10.49 -3.47
N LYS A 256 4.50 -9.59 -4.05
CA LYS A 256 3.39 -9.90 -4.95
C LYS A 256 3.87 -10.70 -6.17
N GLY A 257 3.38 -11.94 -6.28
CA GLY A 257 3.63 -12.81 -7.45
C GLY A 257 4.91 -13.65 -7.41
N GLY A 258 5.63 -13.68 -6.28
CA GLY A 258 6.81 -14.53 -6.13
C GLY A 258 6.50 -15.84 -5.39
N ASP A 259 7.25 -16.91 -5.72
CA ASP A 259 7.18 -18.23 -5.05
C ASP A 259 7.76 -18.20 -3.62
N ILE A 260 8.10 -17.03 -3.09
CA ILE A 260 8.76 -16.86 -1.79
C ILE A 260 7.79 -17.17 -0.65
N PHE A 261 6.55 -16.72 -0.78
CA PHE A 261 5.45 -16.98 0.14
C PHE A 261 4.28 -17.53 -0.68
N PRO A 262 4.14 -18.86 -0.77
CA PRO A 262 3.15 -19.50 -1.66
C PRO A 262 1.71 -19.13 -1.32
N GLU A 263 1.43 -18.87 -0.04
CA GLU A 263 0.13 -18.38 0.42
C GLU A 263 0.33 -17.28 1.45
N TYR A 264 -0.16 -16.09 1.16
CA TYR A 264 -0.15 -14.97 2.10
C TYR A 264 -1.37 -14.08 1.90
N GLN A 265 -1.67 -13.31 2.94
CA GLN A 265 -2.72 -12.30 2.92
C GLN A 265 -2.08 -10.94 3.20
N THR A 266 -2.60 -9.89 2.58
CA THR A 266 -2.12 -8.52 2.81
C THR A 266 -3.12 -7.79 3.69
N LEU A 267 -2.65 -7.23 4.80
CA LEU A 267 -3.43 -6.30 5.62
C LEU A 267 -3.47 -4.93 4.94
N THR A 268 -4.51 -4.16 5.22
CA THR A 268 -4.65 -2.79 4.75
C THR A 268 -4.64 -1.81 5.92
N LEU A 269 -4.38 -0.53 5.62
CA LEU A 269 -4.51 0.52 6.63
C LEU A 269 -5.96 0.69 7.07
N GLU A 270 -6.91 0.47 6.17
CA GLU A 270 -8.34 0.54 6.46
C GLU A 270 -8.78 -0.54 7.45
N ASP A 271 -8.22 -1.76 7.36
CA ASP A 271 -8.49 -2.83 8.33
C ASP A 271 -8.12 -2.41 9.75
N SER A 272 -6.94 -1.78 9.91
CA SER A 272 -6.49 -1.27 11.21
C SER A 272 -7.40 -0.15 11.74
N GLN A 273 -7.80 0.79 10.87
CA GLN A 273 -8.72 1.86 11.23
C GLN A 273 -10.08 1.32 11.66
N ASN A 274 -10.63 0.38 10.90
CA ASN A 274 -11.90 -0.25 11.23
C ASN A 274 -11.83 -1.02 12.56
N GLY A 275 -10.73 -1.73 12.82
CA GLY A 275 -10.50 -2.42 14.09
C GLY A 275 -10.51 -1.49 15.30
N ILE A 276 -9.88 -0.32 15.17
CA ILE A 276 -9.91 0.72 16.19
C ILE A 276 -11.34 1.25 16.37
N MET A 277 -11.99 1.62 15.28
CA MET A 277 -13.32 2.24 15.31
C MET A 277 -14.39 1.33 15.90
N HIS A 278 -14.31 0.02 15.66
CA HIS A 278 -15.25 -0.96 16.21
C HIS A 278 -14.99 -1.30 17.69
N ASN A 279 -13.85 -0.95 18.22
CA ASN A 279 -13.46 -1.23 19.58
C ASN A 279 -13.18 0.06 20.38
N LEU A 280 -13.80 1.18 20.05
CA LEU A 280 -13.53 2.47 20.72
C LEU A 280 -13.75 2.41 22.25
N ASP A 281 -14.77 1.67 22.69
CA ASP A 281 -15.09 1.50 24.11
C ASP A 281 -14.06 0.65 24.88
N PHE A 282 -13.20 -0.07 24.15
CA PHE A 282 -12.13 -0.88 24.75
C PHE A 282 -10.93 -0.03 25.19
N PHE A 283 -10.71 1.12 24.58
CA PHE A 283 -9.56 1.96 24.89
C PHE A 283 -9.79 2.71 26.23
N PRO A 284 -8.75 2.85 27.07
CA PRO A 284 -8.88 3.53 28.38
C PRO A 284 -9.38 4.96 28.20
N GLU A 285 -10.24 5.42 29.09
CA GLU A 285 -10.65 6.83 29.16
C GLU A 285 -9.69 7.56 30.13
N GLY A 286 -9.10 8.68 29.70
CA GLY A 286 -8.28 9.54 30.52
C GLY A 286 -6.87 9.76 29.99
N GLU A 287 -6.24 10.86 30.43
CA GLU A 287 -4.94 11.34 29.95
C GLU A 287 -3.74 10.75 30.70
N ASP A 288 -3.96 10.06 31.83
CA ASP A 288 -2.88 9.82 32.82
C ASP A 288 -1.97 8.62 32.48
N ASP A 289 -2.42 7.65 31.65
CA ASP A 289 -1.61 6.47 31.32
C ASP A 289 -1.78 6.08 29.84
N CYS A 290 -1.01 6.69 28.96
CA CYS A 290 -0.96 6.29 27.56
C CYS A 290 -0.34 4.88 27.42
N ALA A 291 -1.19 3.87 27.25
CA ALA A 291 -0.78 2.47 27.13
C ALA A 291 -0.54 2.06 25.68
N LEU A 292 0.38 1.11 25.48
CA LEU A 292 0.49 0.37 24.22
C LEU A 292 -0.45 -0.84 24.27
N ILE A 293 -1.47 -0.82 23.43
CA ILE A 293 -2.44 -1.90 23.29
C ILE A 293 -1.88 -2.96 22.32
N THR A 294 -1.60 -4.15 22.82
CA THR A 294 -1.10 -5.31 22.08
C THR A 294 -2.06 -6.49 22.11
N GLU A 295 -3.22 -6.31 22.73
CA GLU A 295 -4.31 -7.24 22.81
C GLU A 295 -5.64 -6.49 22.65
N MET A 296 -6.55 -6.99 21.80
CA MET A 296 -7.84 -6.38 21.53
C MET A 296 -8.93 -7.45 21.41
N PRO A 297 -10.19 -7.16 21.76
CA PRO A 297 -11.31 -8.04 21.45
C PRO A 297 -11.44 -8.25 19.95
N SER A 298 -11.69 -9.50 19.53
CA SER A 298 -12.04 -9.80 18.15
C SER A 298 -13.50 -9.39 17.91
N THR A 299 -13.73 -8.56 16.91
CA THR A 299 -15.08 -8.25 16.45
C THR A 299 -15.61 -9.43 15.67
N LYS A 300 -16.20 -10.41 16.15
CA LYS A 300 -16.67 -11.68 15.54
C LYS A 300 -17.44 -11.54 14.19
N HIS A 301 -16.97 -10.66 13.31
CA HIS A 301 -17.45 -10.57 11.95
C HIS A 301 -16.55 -11.43 11.06
N PRO A 302 -17.04 -12.57 10.55
CA PRO A 302 -16.31 -13.31 9.53
C PRO A 302 -16.44 -12.55 8.20
N THR A 303 -15.73 -11.41 8.08
CA THR A 303 -15.47 -10.87 6.76
C THR A 303 -14.50 -11.83 6.09
N ALA A 304 -14.95 -12.44 5.02
CA ALA A 304 -14.15 -13.36 4.23
C ALA A 304 -12.80 -12.67 3.90
N PHE A 305 -11.71 -13.23 4.38
CA PHE A 305 -10.39 -12.84 3.96
C PHE A 305 -10.33 -12.89 2.45
N TYR A 306 -10.01 -11.78 1.81
CA TYR A 306 -9.60 -11.80 0.42
C TYR A 306 -8.20 -12.43 0.38
N SER A 307 -8.16 -13.75 0.31
CA SER A 307 -6.96 -14.47 -0.07
C SER A 307 -6.57 -13.99 -1.46
N VAL A 308 -5.57 -13.12 -1.55
CA VAL A 308 -4.89 -12.88 -2.80
C VAL A 308 -4.01 -14.10 -3.03
N LYS A 309 -4.62 -15.20 -3.49
CA LYS A 309 -3.81 -16.23 -4.15
C LYS A 309 -3.12 -15.52 -5.30
N PRO A 310 -1.82 -15.64 -5.48
CA PRO A 310 -1.19 -15.21 -6.70
C PRO A 310 -1.87 -16.02 -7.81
N THR A 311 -2.76 -15.37 -8.56
CA THR A 311 -3.50 -16.04 -9.63
C THR A 311 -2.58 -16.20 -10.82
N LEU A 312 -1.81 -17.25 -10.81
CA LEU A 312 -1.65 -18.05 -12.00
C LEU A 312 -3.01 -18.70 -12.26
N PHE A 313 -3.81 -18.07 -13.11
CA PHE A 313 -5.04 -18.63 -13.74
C PHE A 313 -6.03 -19.37 -12.83
N GLY A 314 -7.17 -18.74 -12.51
CA GLY A 314 -8.39 -19.43 -12.18
C GLY A 314 -9.00 -19.22 -10.80
N ILE A 315 -9.20 -17.97 -10.33
CA ILE A 315 -10.20 -17.68 -9.31
C ILE A 315 -11.24 -16.76 -9.93
N GLU A 316 -12.50 -17.21 -9.91
CA GLU A 316 -13.61 -16.40 -10.34
C GLU A 316 -13.72 -15.17 -9.43
N PRO A 317 -13.56 -13.95 -9.96
CA PRO A 317 -13.81 -12.75 -9.19
C PRO A 317 -15.26 -12.76 -8.73
N SER A 318 -15.50 -12.43 -7.47
CA SER A 318 -16.87 -12.28 -6.95
C SER A 318 -17.62 -11.32 -7.85
N SER A 319 -18.72 -11.80 -8.43
CA SER A 319 -19.43 -11.05 -9.46
C SER A 319 -20.07 -9.80 -8.88
N ALA A 320 -19.84 -8.65 -9.47
CA ALA A 320 -20.57 -7.43 -9.18
C ALA A 320 -22.06 -7.64 -9.49
N THR A 321 -22.92 -7.06 -8.67
CA THR A 321 -24.38 -7.10 -8.87
C THR A 321 -24.95 -5.79 -9.36
N HIS A 322 -24.19 -4.69 -9.21
CA HIS A 322 -24.61 -3.34 -9.59
C HIS A 322 -23.45 -2.54 -10.13
N ILE A 323 -23.78 -1.52 -10.92
CA ILE A 323 -22.86 -0.46 -11.31
C ILE A 323 -23.31 0.86 -10.68
N LEU A 324 -22.40 1.51 -9.95
CA LEU A 324 -22.63 2.77 -9.25
C LEU A 324 -22.13 3.94 -10.12
N SER A 325 -22.95 4.96 -10.29
CA SER A 325 -22.59 6.25 -10.88
C SER A 325 -23.00 7.39 -9.95
N GLY A 326 -22.05 8.06 -9.34
CA GLY A 326 -22.32 9.04 -8.28
C GLY A 326 -23.11 8.41 -7.12
N SER A 327 -24.33 8.88 -6.86
CA SER A 327 -25.23 8.35 -5.83
C SER A 327 -26.27 7.33 -6.34
N ARG A 328 -26.20 6.94 -7.62
CA ARG A 328 -27.18 6.01 -8.23
C ARG A 328 -26.54 4.67 -8.58
N ALA A 329 -27.06 3.59 -8.02
CA ALA A 329 -26.69 2.24 -8.38
C ALA A 329 -27.71 1.64 -9.34
N GLN A 330 -27.23 0.97 -10.40
CA GLN A 330 -28.06 0.25 -11.35
C GLN A 330 -27.76 -1.24 -11.28
N THR A 331 -28.81 -2.05 -11.08
CA THR A 331 -28.72 -3.50 -10.98
C THR A 331 -28.28 -4.11 -12.32
N LEU A 332 -27.29 -5.00 -12.25
CA LEU A 332 -26.93 -5.89 -13.36
C LEU A 332 -27.78 -7.13 -13.34
N SER A 333 -28.32 -7.52 -14.48
CA SER A 333 -29.12 -8.72 -14.67
C SER A 333 -28.75 -9.40 -15.99
N THR A 334 -29.42 -10.48 -16.32
CA THR A 334 -29.28 -11.11 -17.67
C THR A 334 -29.78 -10.19 -18.78
N SER A 335 -30.70 -9.27 -18.48
CA SER A 335 -31.08 -8.19 -19.40
C SER A 335 -30.07 -7.05 -19.33
N PRO A 336 -29.51 -6.61 -20.47
CA PRO A 336 -28.47 -5.59 -20.44
C PRO A 336 -29.00 -4.22 -20.01
N ILE A 337 -28.22 -3.52 -19.19
CA ILE A 337 -28.33 -2.08 -19.01
C ILE A 337 -27.39 -1.39 -19.99
N TYR A 338 -27.78 -0.21 -20.42
CA TYR A 338 -27.00 0.55 -21.40
C TYR A 338 -26.40 1.81 -20.76
N ILE A 339 -25.18 2.12 -21.13
CA ILE A 339 -24.50 3.35 -20.69
C ILE A 339 -24.28 4.21 -21.93
N ASN A 340 -24.85 5.39 -21.91
CA ASN A 340 -24.75 6.35 -22.99
C ASN A 340 -23.40 7.07 -22.99
N SER A 341 -23.07 7.74 -24.10
CA SER A 341 -21.87 8.58 -24.20
C SER A 341 -21.84 9.76 -23.21
N ASP A 342 -22.99 10.17 -22.67
CA ASP A 342 -23.11 11.19 -21.62
C ASP A 342 -22.95 10.62 -20.18
N GLY A 343 -22.71 9.30 -20.04
CA GLY A 343 -22.52 8.67 -18.75
C GLY A 343 -23.81 8.39 -17.97
N LYS A 344 -24.96 8.35 -18.64
CA LYS A 344 -26.24 8.00 -18.02
C LYS A 344 -26.65 6.58 -18.33
N PHE A 345 -27.31 5.95 -17.35
CA PHE A 345 -27.95 4.64 -17.56
C PHE A 345 -29.23 4.77 -18.39
N SER A 346 -29.45 3.78 -19.28
CA SER A 346 -30.65 3.63 -20.08
C SER A 346 -31.05 2.15 -20.12
N LEU A 347 -32.35 1.87 -20.20
CA LEU A 347 -32.89 0.52 -20.38
C LEU A 347 -33.15 0.22 -21.88
N SER A 348 -32.91 1.16 -22.77
CA SER A 348 -33.11 1.01 -24.21
C SER A 348 -31.81 1.14 -24.98
N SER A 349 -31.66 0.38 -26.07
CA SER A 349 -30.48 0.33 -26.92
C SER A 349 -30.27 1.54 -27.84
N ASN A 350 -31.17 2.50 -27.84
CA ASN A 350 -31.10 3.67 -28.73
C ASN A 350 -29.88 4.54 -28.38
N ASN A 351 -28.88 4.55 -29.24
CA ASN A 351 -27.64 5.31 -29.15
C ASN A 351 -26.64 4.92 -28.04
N SER A 352 -26.75 3.73 -27.48
CA SER A 352 -25.77 3.28 -26.46
C SER A 352 -24.79 2.28 -27.06
N HIS A 353 -23.50 2.55 -26.85
CA HIS A 353 -22.41 1.71 -27.33
C HIS A 353 -21.76 0.87 -26.22
N VAL A 354 -22.23 1.00 -24.98
CA VAL A 354 -21.71 0.26 -23.83
C VAL A 354 -22.86 -0.43 -23.10
N MET A 355 -22.68 -1.71 -22.81
CA MET A 355 -23.67 -2.55 -22.14
C MET A 355 -23.05 -3.18 -20.88
N GLY A 356 -23.82 -3.24 -19.79
CA GLY A 356 -23.51 -4.01 -18.58
C GLY A 356 -24.57 -5.08 -18.36
N TYR A 357 -24.16 -6.34 -18.12
CA TYR A 357 -25.08 -7.45 -17.87
C TYR A 357 -24.40 -8.60 -17.13
N ILE A 358 -25.20 -9.57 -16.67
CA ILE A 358 -24.71 -10.80 -16.06
C ILE A 358 -24.84 -11.95 -17.08
N LYS A 359 -23.75 -12.70 -17.29
CA LYS A 359 -23.70 -13.91 -18.09
C LYS A 359 -22.84 -14.96 -17.38
N ASP A 360 -23.32 -16.19 -17.27
CA ASP A 360 -22.63 -17.32 -16.65
C ASP A 360 -22.09 -16.95 -15.24
N ALA A 361 -22.95 -16.33 -14.41
CA ALA A 361 -22.66 -15.81 -13.08
C ALA A 361 -21.58 -14.71 -13.00
N HIS A 362 -21.17 -14.11 -14.13
CA HIS A 362 -20.19 -13.03 -14.17
C HIS A 362 -20.84 -11.73 -14.64
N ALA A 363 -20.45 -10.62 -14.01
CA ALA A 363 -20.75 -9.27 -14.50
C ALA A 363 -19.83 -8.95 -15.69
N ILE A 364 -20.42 -8.46 -16.76
CA ILE A 364 -19.73 -8.18 -18.04
C ILE A 364 -20.00 -6.75 -18.46
N ILE A 365 -18.96 -6.04 -18.90
CA ILE A 365 -19.06 -4.81 -19.68
C ILE A 365 -18.69 -5.14 -21.13
N GLU A 366 -19.55 -4.74 -22.03
CA GLU A 366 -19.34 -4.89 -23.48
C GLU A 366 -19.35 -3.52 -24.16
N SER A 367 -18.30 -3.23 -24.92
CA SER A 367 -18.19 -2.00 -25.71
C SER A 367 -18.36 -2.30 -27.21
N LYS A 368 -19.22 -1.50 -27.87
CA LYS A 368 -19.45 -1.53 -29.32
C LYS A 368 -19.13 -0.13 -29.89
N GLY A 369 -17.86 0.12 -30.14
CA GLY A 369 -17.42 1.35 -30.83
C GLY A 369 -17.18 2.58 -29.96
N LEU A 370 -17.44 2.54 -28.65
CA LEU A 370 -17.06 3.59 -27.70
C LEU A 370 -15.84 3.16 -26.89
N LYS A 371 -14.92 4.09 -26.65
CA LYS A 371 -13.76 3.79 -25.80
C LYS A 371 -14.22 3.56 -24.37
N VAL A 372 -13.92 2.39 -23.85
CA VAL A 372 -14.16 2.02 -22.45
C VAL A 372 -12.85 1.57 -21.85
N SER A 373 -12.58 1.95 -20.62
CA SER A 373 -11.49 1.40 -19.86
C SER A 373 -11.99 0.86 -18.50
N VAL A 374 -11.39 -0.25 -18.06
CA VAL A 374 -11.60 -0.83 -16.73
C VAL A 374 -10.26 -0.78 -16.02
N ASN A 375 -10.22 -0.09 -14.86
CA ASN A 375 -8.99 0.13 -14.10
C ASN A 375 -7.83 0.72 -14.94
N GLY A 376 -8.17 1.62 -15.89
CA GLY A 376 -7.22 2.25 -16.81
C GLY A 376 -6.82 1.40 -18.03
N MET A 377 -7.28 0.15 -18.16
CA MET A 377 -7.03 -0.70 -19.32
C MET A 377 -8.18 -0.59 -20.33
N THR A 378 -7.85 -0.31 -21.60
CA THR A 378 -8.86 -0.20 -22.67
C THR A 378 -9.52 -1.56 -22.92
N VAL A 379 -10.85 -1.57 -22.92
CA VAL A 379 -11.66 -2.76 -23.22
C VAL A 379 -11.95 -2.82 -24.71
N VAL A 380 -11.59 -3.95 -25.34
CA VAL A 380 -11.95 -4.26 -26.71
C VAL A 380 -12.98 -5.39 -26.69
N GLY A 381 -14.24 -5.06 -27.06
CA GLY A 381 -15.35 -6.03 -27.03
C GLY A 381 -15.89 -6.25 -25.62
N LYS A 382 -15.64 -7.40 -25.01
CA LYS A 382 -16.20 -7.81 -23.71
C LYS A 382 -15.13 -7.92 -22.64
N CYS A 383 -15.44 -7.46 -21.42
CA CYS A 383 -14.60 -7.59 -20.25
C CYS A 383 -15.43 -8.04 -19.04
N LYS A 384 -14.93 -9.03 -18.29
CA LYS A 384 -15.48 -9.37 -16.98
C LYS A 384 -15.09 -8.27 -16.00
N ILE A 385 -16.04 -7.87 -15.14
CA ILE A 385 -15.81 -6.89 -14.09
C ILE A 385 -16.03 -7.51 -12.71
N ALA A 386 -15.17 -7.12 -11.78
CA ALA A 386 -15.21 -7.52 -10.37
C ALA A 386 -15.68 -6.35 -9.49
N ILE A 387 -16.02 -6.64 -8.24
CA ILE A 387 -16.34 -5.62 -7.24
C ILE A 387 -15.14 -4.68 -7.07
N GLY A 388 -15.39 -3.38 -7.06
CA GLY A 388 -14.38 -2.33 -6.94
C GLY A 388 -13.76 -1.88 -8.26
N ASP A 389 -14.06 -2.54 -9.39
CA ASP A 389 -13.55 -2.12 -10.69
C ASP A 389 -14.10 -0.74 -11.08
N LYS A 390 -13.16 0.11 -11.51
CA LYS A 390 -13.46 1.45 -12.01
C LYS A 390 -13.61 1.43 -13.52
N ILE A 391 -14.79 1.77 -14.01
CA ILE A 391 -15.15 1.77 -15.42
C ILE A 391 -15.23 3.22 -15.89
N VAL A 392 -14.51 3.58 -16.95
CA VAL A 392 -14.53 4.91 -17.57
C VAL A 392 -15.02 4.77 -18.99
N VAL A 393 -16.00 5.57 -19.35
CA VAL A 393 -16.61 5.58 -20.69
C VAL A 393 -16.31 6.90 -21.40
N ALA A 394 -15.78 6.86 -22.60
CA ALA A 394 -15.46 8.01 -23.46
C ALA A 394 -14.50 9.02 -22.83
N ASP A 395 -13.47 8.56 -22.09
CA ASP A 395 -12.41 9.39 -21.46
C ASP A 395 -12.94 10.55 -20.58
N ARG A 396 -14.11 10.38 -19.97
CA ARG A 396 -14.74 11.41 -19.13
C ARG A 396 -14.26 11.32 -17.68
N GLU A 397 -14.32 12.44 -16.95
CA GLU A 397 -14.04 12.51 -15.50
C GLU A 397 -14.98 11.65 -14.67
N ASN A 398 -16.24 11.46 -15.13
CA ASN A 398 -17.21 10.60 -14.47
C ASN A 398 -16.88 9.14 -14.70
N HIS A 399 -16.68 8.41 -13.61
CA HIS A 399 -16.43 6.98 -13.62
C HIS A 399 -17.56 6.22 -12.95
N PHE A 400 -17.69 4.96 -13.32
CA PHE A 400 -18.59 4.01 -12.69
C PHE A 400 -17.79 3.04 -11.84
N ILE A 401 -18.38 2.56 -10.76
CA ILE A 401 -17.76 1.56 -9.88
C ILE A 401 -18.64 0.32 -9.85
N ALA A 402 -18.06 -0.83 -10.08
CA ALA A 402 -18.71 -2.11 -9.93
C ALA A 402 -18.86 -2.43 -8.42
N ILE A 403 -20.09 -2.65 -7.95
CA ILE A 403 -20.38 -2.92 -6.55
C ILE A 403 -21.25 -4.16 -6.37
N ARG A 404 -21.31 -4.69 -5.16
CA ARG A 404 -22.28 -5.70 -4.75
C ARG A 404 -23.23 -5.10 -3.73
N VAL A 405 -24.52 -5.20 -4.00
CA VAL A 405 -25.56 -4.88 -3.03
C VAL A 405 -26.10 -6.21 -2.52
N SER A 406 -25.99 -6.47 -1.21
CA SER A 406 -26.65 -7.59 -0.56
C SER A 406 -28.10 -7.18 -0.28
N ASP A 407 -29.06 -7.94 -0.77
CA ASP A 407 -30.45 -7.77 -0.37
C ASP A 407 -30.57 -8.07 1.13
N GLN A 408 -30.69 -7.01 1.94
CA GLN A 408 -31.11 -7.14 3.34
C GLN A 408 -32.62 -7.34 3.38
N ASN A 409 -33.11 -8.45 2.83
CA ASN A 409 -34.46 -8.99 3.08
C ASN A 409 -34.41 -10.50 2.86
N GLY A 410 -33.99 -11.22 3.87
CA GLY A 410 -34.27 -12.61 4.06
C GLY A 410 -35.14 -12.73 5.30
N PRO A 411 -36.06 -13.74 5.35
CA PRO A 411 -37.12 -13.87 6.37
C PRO A 411 -36.57 -14.01 7.77
#